data_acc80bea151305bfea5cfbd67d3c1a97
#
_entry.id   acc80bea151305bfea5cfbd67d3c1a97
#
_cell.length_a   1.000
_cell.length_b   1.000
_cell.length_c   1.000
_cell.angle_alpha   90.00
_cell.angle_beta   90.00
_cell.angle_gamma   90.00
#
_symmetry.space_group_name_H-M   'P 1'
#
loop_
_entity.id
_entity.type
_entity.pdbx_description
1 polymer ?
#
loop_
_entity_poly.entity_id
_entity_poly.type
_entity_poly.pdbx_seq_one_letter_code
_entity_poly.pdbx_strand_id
1 'polypeptide(L)'
;MNQKNIISKLTLEEKIAMIHAAGLFRSGAVKRLNIPSLVMSDGPSGVRQEFENDSWTPIDDTTDFVSWLPSNTCLCTTWNPNLARKFGEVLGDEARGRGKDVILAPGINIKRTPLCGRNFEYMSEDPHLIGRMAAPLVQGIQSQDVAACVKHFALNNQECDRLSVDTKVDDKTLFELYLPAFYDALMEGGSYSVMGAYNKYDGEFCCENATLLKKILRDLWHYDGVTISDWGGVHNTEKTALNGVDMEMSVTPDFDDYKLANPLLEKVKSRKIDESVIDERIERILTMMERIKLGDKTRNKGCTNTKDHQQTIQ
;
A
#
# COMPACT_ATOMS: atom_id res chain seq x y z
N MET A 1 2.19 -18.31 -12.58
CA MET A 1 3.21 -19.24 -11.97
C MET A 1 2.55 -20.17 -10.95
N ASN A 2 3.02 -21.41 -10.75
CA ASN A 2 2.49 -22.22 -9.64
C ASN A 2 3.11 -21.73 -8.33
N GLN A 3 2.44 -20.84 -7.61
CA GLN A 3 2.93 -20.17 -6.41
C GLN A 3 3.28 -21.16 -5.30
N LYS A 4 2.50 -22.24 -5.13
CA LYS A 4 2.79 -23.30 -4.16
C LYS A 4 4.14 -23.97 -4.42
N ASN A 5 4.52 -24.17 -5.69
CA ASN A 5 5.81 -24.70 -6.09
C ASN A 5 6.97 -23.71 -5.82
N ILE A 6 6.71 -22.40 -5.85
CA ILE A 6 7.72 -21.39 -5.48
C ILE A 6 7.87 -21.39 -3.97
N ILE A 7 6.78 -21.32 -3.21
CA ILE A 7 6.77 -21.28 -1.74
C ILE A 7 7.51 -22.48 -1.18
N SER A 8 7.29 -23.68 -1.72
CA SER A 8 7.98 -24.91 -1.25
C SER A 8 9.49 -24.93 -1.50
N LYS A 9 10.01 -24.03 -2.34
CA LYS A 9 11.46 -23.90 -2.62
C LYS A 9 12.13 -22.80 -1.78
N LEU A 10 11.36 -21.91 -1.15
CA LEU A 10 11.88 -20.86 -0.30
C LEU A 10 12.34 -21.43 1.03
N THR A 11 13.49 -20.96 1.53
CA THR A 11 13.86 -21.18 2.93
C THR A 11 13.05 -20.24 3.82
N LEU A 12 12.99 -20.54 5.12
CA LEU A 12 12.29 -19.68 6.07
C LEU A 12 12.87 -18.26 6.09
N GLU A 13 14.21 -18.14 6.03
CA GLU A 13 14.89 -16.84 5.97
C GLU A 13 14.54 -16.06 4.70
N GLU A 14 14.41 -16.74 3.56
CA GLU A 14 13.99 -16.11 2.30
C GLU A 14 12.53 -15.65 2.36
N LYS A 15 11.64 -16.44 2.96
CA LYS A 15 10.24 -16.05 3.22
C LYS A 15 10.17 -14.81 4.10
N ILE A 16 10.92 -14.79 5.19
CA ILE A 16 11.01 -13.64 6.10
C ILE A 16 11.50 -12.40 5.35
N ALA A 17 12.57 -12.50 4.57
CA ALA A 17 13.10 -11.36 3.81
C ALA A 17 12.08 -10.75 2.85
N MET A 18 11.13 -11.51 2.33
CA MET A 18 10.10 -10.99 1.42
C MET A 18 8.98 -10.20 2.11
N ILE A 19 8.76 -10.39 3.41
CA ILE A 19 7.64 -9.79 4.17
C ILE A 19 8.04 -8.57 5.02
N HIS A 20 9.26 -8.08 4.87
CA HIS A 20 9.70 -6.82 5.46
C HIS A 20 10.60 -6.02 4.51
N ALA A 21 10.91 -4.78 4.89
CA ALA A 21 11.76 -3.91 4.11
C ALA A 21 13.22 -4.40 4.09
N ALA A 22 13.86 -4.25 2.94
CA ALA A 22 15.31 -4.35 2.73
C ALA A 22 15.88 -3.07 2.12
N GLY A 23 15.19 -1.98 2.32
CA GLY A 23 15.45 -0.60 1.95
C GLY A 23 14.23 0.21 2.30
N LEU A 24 14.36 1.54 2.48
CA LEU A 24 13.25 2.39 2.95
C LEU A 24 11.97 2.27 2.10
N PHE A 25 12.10 1.95 0.81
CA PHE A 25 10.97 1.81 -0.12
C PHE A 25 11.07 0.53 -0.95
N ARG A 26 11.67 -0.54 -0.41
CA ARG A 26 11.73 -1.81 -1.12
C ARG A 26 11.67 -3.00 -0.17
N SER A 27 11.06 -4.09 -0.64
CA SER A 27 11.07 -5.39 0.04
C SER A 27 12.36 -6.16 -0.21
N GLY A 28 12.58 -7.24 0.51
CA GLY A 28 13.64 -8.19 0.20
C GLY A 28 13.40 -8.91 -1.14
N ALA A 29 14.50 -9.41 -1.71
CA ALA A 29 14.54 -10.18 -2.94
C ALA A 29 15.08 -11.57 -2.70
N VAL A 30 14.67 -12.57 -3.50
CA VAL A 30 15.23 -13.91 -3.46
C VAL A 30 15.97 -14.20 -4.77
N LYS A 31 17.24 -13.74 -4.83
CA LYS A 31 18.06 -13.82 -6.05
C LYS A 31 18.20 -15.24 -6.60
N ARG A 32 18.31 -16.24 -5.72
CA ARG A 32 18.45 -17.66 -6.08
C ARG A 32 17.27 -18.18 -6.91
N LEU A 33 16.07 -17.66 -6.67
CA LEU A 33 14.85 -18.01 -7.39
C LEU A 33 14.41 -16.95 -8.42
N ASN A 34 15.27 -15.96 -8.69
CA ASN A 34 14.96 -14.82 -9.58
C ASN A 34 13.69 -14.05 -9.16
N ILE A 35 13.42 -13.95 -7.86
CA ILE A 35 12.35 -13.13 -7.32
C ILE A 35 12.94 -11.77 -6.98
N PRO A 36 12.57 -10.70 -7.72
CA PRO A 36 13.07 -9.35 -7.44
C PRO A 36 12.38 -8.75 -6.21
N SER A 37 12.95 -7.68 -5.65
CA SER A 37 12.27 -6.85 -4.68
C SER A 37 11.11 -6.09 -5.33
N LEU A 38 10.09 -5.77 -4.52
CA LEU A 38 9.09 -4.76 -4.86
C LEU A 38 9.64 -3.39 -4.52
N VAL A 39 9.62 -2.46 -5.46
CA VAL A 39 10.06 -1.07 -5.28
C VAL A 39 8.83 -0.17 -5.21
N MET A 40 8.74 0.62 -4.14
CA MET A 40 7.59 1.46 -3.83
C MET A 40 7.92 2.94 -3.93
N SER A 41 6.92 3.77 -4.08
CA SER A 41 7.04 5.23 -3.92
C SER A 41 5.76 5.84 -3.40
N ASP A 42 5.91 6.91 -2.61
CA ASP A 42 4.80 7.82 -2.33
C ASP A 42 4.39 8.62 -3.56
N GLY A 43 3.24 9.27 -3.45
CA GLY A 43 2.83 10.30 -4.36
C GLY A 43 1.43 10.17 -4.90
N PRO A 44 0.37 10.49 -4.09
CA PRO A 44 -1.01 10.51 -4.60
C PRO A 44 -1.26 11.62 -5.63
N SER A 45 -0.42 12.65 -5.68
CA SER A 45 -0.51 13.76 -6.65
C SER A 45 0.75 13.90 -7.53
N GLY A 46 1.49 12.80 -7.70
CA GLY A 46 2.73 12.74 -8.47
C GLY A 46 3.78 11.87 -7.75
N VAL A 47 4.56 11.13 -8.51
CA VAL A 47 5.56 10.21 -7.97
C VAL A 47 6.64 10.98 -7.22
N ARG A 48 6.88 10.61 -5.97
CA ARG A 48 7.83 11.32 -5.10
C ARG A 48 9.27 11.24 -5.62
N GLN A 49 10.07 12.26 -5.28
CA GLN A 49 11.51 12.28 -5.49
C GLN A 49 12.20 11.04 -4.91
N GLU A 50 13.22 10.55 -5.58
CA GLU A 50 13.99 9.40 -5.12
C GLU A 50 14.85 9.73 -3.90
N PHE A 51 14.95 8.73 -3.01
CA PHE A 51 15.90 8.71 -1.89
C PHE A 51 16.85 7.53 -2.02
N GLU A 52 17.99 7.60 -1.36
CA GLU A 52 18.86 6.44 -1.19
C GLU A 52 18.13 5.28 -0.51
N ASN A 53 18.61 4.05 -0.69
CA ASN A 53 17.90 2.86 -0.22
C ASN A 53 17.73 2.77 1.29
N ASP A 54 18.68 3.30 2.04
CA ASP A 54 18.82 3.14 3.49
C ASP A 54 18.93 4.47 4.22
N SER A 55 18.79 5.58 3.53
CA SER A 55 18.78 6.92 4.12
C SER A 55 17.72 7.81 3.49
N TRP A 56 17.31 8.85 4.23
CA TRP A 56 16.39 9.88 3.75
C TRP A 56 17.10 10.98 2.97
N THR A 57 18.25 10.66 2.37
CA THR A 57 19.01 11.57 1.52
C THR A 57 18.41 11.55 0.11
N PRO A 58 17.94 12.67 -0.44
CA PRO A 58 17.47 12.73 -1.81
C PRO A 58 18.61 12.40 -2.79
N ILE A 59 18.26 11.65 -3.84
CA ILE A 59 19.15 11.48 -4.98
C ILE A 59 18.88 12.66 -5.91
N ASP A 60 19.80 13.64 -5.90
CA ASP A 60 19.66 14.86 -6.71
C ASP A 60 19.94 14.56 -8.19
N ASP A 61 18.92 14.11 -8.90
CA ASP A 61 18.94 13.98 -10.35
C ASP A 61 18.14 15.13 -10.96
N THR A 62 18.82 16.06 -11.61
CA THR A 62 18.20 17.22 -12.25
C THR A 62 17.38 16.85 -13.49
N THR A 63 17.41 15.61 -13.94
CA THR A 63 16.64 15.10 -15.09
C THR A 63 15.41 14.29 -14.67
N ASP A 64 15.23 14.02 -13.36
CA ASP A 64 14.13 13.22 -12.83
C ASP A 64 12.86 14.06 -12.63
N PHE A 65 12.16 14.35 -13.72
CA PHE A 65 10.91 15.09 -13.70
C PHE A 65 9.70 14.16 -13.81
N VAL A 66 8.65 14.47 -13.03
CA VAL A 66 7.32 13.90 -13.14
C VAL A 66 6.29 15.01 -13.26
N SER A 67 5.09 14.64 -13.68
CA SER A 67 3.95 15.54 -13.68
C SER A 67 3.45 15.77 -12.25
N TRP A 68 3.23 17.03 -11.88
CA TRP A 68 2.50 17.37 -10.67
C TRP A 68 1.00 17.35 -10.97
N LEU A 69 0.35 16.30 -10.55
CA LEU A 69 -1.08 16.11 -10.76
C LEU A 69 -1.89 16.97 -9.78
N PRO A 70 -3.14 17.37 -10.13
CA PRO A 70 -4.05 18.03 -9.21
C PRO A 70 -4.20 17.25 -7.89
N SER A 71 -4.54 17.94 -6.81
CA SER A 71 -4.85 17.25 -5.56
C SER A 71 -6.04 16.30 -5.73
N ASN A 72 -6.08 15.23 -4.93
CA ASN A 72 -7.23 14.30 -4.96
C ASN A 72 -8.56 15.01 -4.64
N THR A 73 -8.52 16.09 -3.85
CA THR A 73 -9.69 16.96 -3.65
C THR A 73 -10.16 17.57 -4.95
N CYS A 74 -9.24 18.17 -5.72
CA CYS A 74 -9.55 18.77 -7.00
C CYS A 74 -10.11 17.74 -7.98
N LEU A 75 -9.46 16.58 -8.09
CA LEU A 75 -9.96 15.48 -8.91
C LEU A 75 -11.38 15.06 -8.50
N CYS A 76 -11.64 14.91 -7.21
CA CYS A 76 -12.93 14.46 -6.69
C CYS A 76 -14.05 15.46 -6.96
N THR A 77 -13.76 16.76 -6.95
CA THR A 77 -14.76 17.82 -7.27
C THR A 77 -15.22 17.82 -8.72
N THR A 78 -14.55 17.10 -9.60
CA THR A 78 -14.98 16.93 -11.00
C THR A 78 -16.19 16.03 -11.14
N TRP A 79 -16.44 15.14 -10.19
CA TRP A 79 -17.48 14.09 -10.23
C TRP A 79 -17.41 13.23 -11.49
N ASN A 80 -16.21 13.11 -12.06
CA ASN A 80 -15.98 12.41 -13.32
C ASN A 80 -15.10 11.17 -13.14
N PRO A 81 -15.69 9.97 -13.04
CA PRO A 81 -14.93 8.71 -12.89
C PRO A 81 -13.96 8.42 -14.05
N ASN A 82 -14.29 8.88 -15.27
CA ASN A 82 -13.40 8.71 -16.43
C ASN A 82 -12.13 9.55 -16.28
N LEU A 83 -12.28 10.75 -15.72
CA LEU A 83 -11.11 11.60 -15.43
C LEU A 83 -10.27 11.00 -14.29
N ALA A 84 -10.91 10.43 -13.26
CA ALA A 84 -10.21 9.71 -12.21
C ALA A 84 -9.40 8.53 -12.77
N ARG A 85 -9.97 7.77 -13.71
CA ARG A 85 -9.25 6.71 -14.40
C ARG A 85 -8.04 7.23 -15.17
N LYS A 86 -8.19 8.29 -15.97
CA LYS A 86 -7.07 8.92 -16.70
C LYS A 86 -5.98 9.43 -15.76
N PHE A 87 -6.37 10.04 -14.65
CA PHE A 87 -5.43 10.46 -13.61
C PHE A 87 -4.61 9.25 -13.10
N GLY A 88 -5.28 8.13 -12.83
CA GLY A 88 -4.63 6.89 -12.43
C GLY A 88 -3.68 6.32 -13.51
N GLU A 89 -4.08 6.41 -14.78
CA GLU A 89 -3.23 5.99 -15.91
C GLU A 89 -1.93 6.80 -15.97
N VAL A 90 -2.00 8.13 -15.83
CA VAL A 90 -0.81 8.99 -15.78
C VAL A 90 0.06 8.66 -14.57
N LEU A 91 -0.54 8.56 -13.38
CA LEU A 91 0.21 8.27 -12.16
C LEU A 91 0.91 6.90 -12.23
N GLY A 92 0.22 5.88 -12.76
CA GLY A 92 0.76 4.54 -12.94
C GLY A 92 1.89 4.50 -13.98
N ASP A 93 1.71 5.19 -15.10
CA ASP A 93 2.71 5.24 -16.16
C ASP A 93 4.00 5.94 -15.70
N GLU A 94 3.89 7.06 -14.98
CA GLU A 94 5.04 7.75 -14.40
C GLU A 94 5.71 6.95 -13.27
N ALA A 95 4.94 6.23 -12.46
CA ALA A 95 5.51 5.30 -11.48
C ALA A 95 6.32 4.20 -12.19
N ARG A 96 5.82 3.64 -13.29
CA ARG A 96 6.59 2.69 -14.10
C ARG A 96 7.82 3.30 -14.71
N GLY A 97 7.71 4.50 -15.28
CA GLY A 97 8.83 5.24 -15.86
C GLY A 97 9.98 5.45 -14.87
N ARG A 98 9.66 5.58 -13.59
CA ARG A 98 10.62 5.64 -12.48
C ARG A 98 10.96 4.26 -11.87
N GLY A 99 10.59 3.17 -12.51
CA GLY A 99 10.93 1.82 -12.06
C GLY A 99 10.18 1.36 -10.81
N LYS A 100 9.01 1.96 -10.50
CA LYS A 100 8.20 1.56 -9.34
C LYS A 100 7.27 0.40 -9.66
N ASP A 101 7.05 -0.42 -8.66
CA ASP A 101 6.18 -1.59 -8.70
C ASP A 101 4.88 -1.34 -7.95
N VAL A 102 4.94 -0.51 -6.92
CA VAL A 102 3.81 -0.10 -6.09
C VAL A 102 3.83 1.41 -5.91
N ILE A 103 2.72 2.08 -6.20
CA ILE A 103 2.49 3.48 -5.82
C ILE A 103 1.59 3.55 -4.60
N LEU A 104 2.02 4.29 -3.56
CA LEU A 104 1.30 4.42 -2.29
C LEU A 104 0.17 5.45 -2.43
N ALA A 105 -0.82 5.08 -3.22
CA ALA A 105 -1.97 5.89 -3.64
C ALA A 105 -3.16 5.00 -4.04
N PRO A 106 -4.40 5.54 -4.02
CA PRO A 106 -4.81 6.85 -3.52
C PRO A 106 -4.97 6.90 -1.99
N GLY A 107 -4.91 8.11 -1.41
CA GLY A 107 -5.38 8.39 -0.06
C GLY A 107 -6.90 8.62 -0.07
N ILE A 108 -7.66 7.86 0.73
CA ILE A 108 -9.14 7.87 0.65
C ILE A 108 -9.85 7.98 2.00
N ASN A 109 -9.15 8.33 3.06
CA ASN A 109 -9.83 8.60 4.33
C ASN A 109 -10.81 9.77 4.16
N ILE A 110 -11.99 9.68 4.78
CA ILE A 110 -12.97 10.77 4.69
C ILE A 110 -12.45 12.05 5.35
N LYS A 111 -12.77 13.19 4.78
CA LYS A 111 -12.44 14.51 5.35
C LYS A 111 -13.44 14.86 6.45
N ARG A 112 -13.20 14.33 7.65
CA ARG A 112 -14.09 14.53 8.78
C ARG A 112 -14.05 15.96 9.33
N THR A 113 -12.90 16.61 9.25
CA THR A 113 -12.65 17.95 9.75
C THR A 113 -11.72 18.71 8.81
N PRO A 114 -11.93 20.02 8.59
CA PRO A 114 -11.02 20.82 7.77
C PRO A 114 -9.62 20.98 8.39
N LEU A 115 -9.46 20.65 9.68
CA LEU A 115 -8.20 20.79 10.42
C LEU A 115 -7.23 19.62 10.23
N CYS A 116 -7.63 18.54 9.55
CA CYS A 116 -6.71 17.43 9.29
C CYS A 116 -5.60 17.86 8.31
N GLY A 117 -4.34 17.73 8.73
CA GLY A 117 -3.17 18.16 7.97
C GLY A 117 -2.95 17.42 6.64
N ARG A 118 -3.64 16.28 6.41
CA ARG A 118 -3.55 15.49 5.17
C ARG A 118 -4.79 15.60 4.27
N ASN A 119 -5.68 16.57 4.50
CA ASN A 119 -6.85 16.78 3.65
C ASN A 119 -6.49 17.06 2.18
N PHE A 120 -5.29 17.57 1.89
CA PHE A 120 -4.84 17.83 0.52
C PHE A 120 -4.72 16.54 -0.31
N GLU A 121 -4.39 15.40 0.30
CA GLU A 121 -4.25 14.11 -0.40
C GLU A 121 -5.50 13.24 -0.37
N TYR A 122 -6.50 13.58 0.48
CA TYR A 122 -7.77 12.88 0.54
C TYR A 122 -8.80 13.49 -0.41
N MET A 123 -9.87 12.75 -0.72
CA MET A 123 -10.80 13.11 -1.79
C MET A 123 -11.95 14.00 -1.31
N SER A 124 -12.81 13.50 -0.41
CA SER A 124 -14.07 14.13 -0.02
C SER A 124 -14.45 13.83 1.42
N GLU A 125 -15.51 14.44 1.90
CA GLU A 125 -16.22 14.06 3.13
C GLU A 125 -17.32 13.00 2.88
N ASP A 126 -17.74 12.81 1.63
CA ASP A 126 -18.76 11.87 1.22
C ASP A 126 -18.11 10.53 0.82
N PRO A 127 -18.33 9.44 1.60
CA PRO A 127 -17.74 8.13 1.33
C PRO A 127 -18.19 7.53 0.00
N HIS A 128 -19.42 7.78 -0.45
CA HIS A 128 -19.92 7.30 -1.73
C HIS A 128 -19.17 7.97 -2.90
N LEU A 129 -19.03 9.29 -2.87
CA LEU A 129 -18.26 10.00 -3.88
C LEU A 129 -16.80 9.53 -3.91
N ILE A 130 -16.20 9.34 -2.75
CA ILE A 130 -14.82 8.81 -2.67
C ILE A 130 -14.73 7.45 -3.37
N GLY A 131 -15.62 6.51 -3.06
CA GLY A 131 -15.63 5.18 -3.67
C GLY A 131 -15.77 5.24 -5.18
N ARG A 132 -16.72 6.04 -5.69
CA ARG A 132 -16.97 6.23 -7.13
C ARG A 132 -15.79 6.86 -7.88
N MET A 133 -14.94 7.62 -7.22
CA MET A 133 -13.74 8.21 -7.80
C MET A 133 -12.49 7.35 -7.59
N ALA A 134 -12.36 6.71 -6.43
CA ALA A 134 -11.19 5.91 -6.07
C ALA A 134 -11.09 4.61 -6.88
N ALA A 135 -12.21 3.90 -7.10
CA ALA A 135 -12.20 2.64 -7.84
C ALA A 135 -11.65 2.79 -9.28
N PRO A 136 -12.13 3.73 -10.12
CA PRO A 136 -11.55 3.93 -11.45
C PRO A 136 -10.10 4.46 -11.41
N LEU A 137 -9.74 5.25 -10.41
CA LEU A 137 -8.35 5.70 -10.23
C LEU A 137 -7.42 4.50 -9.98
N VAL A 138 -7.79 3.60 -9.07
CA VAL A 138 -7.08 2.33 -8.83
C VAL A 138 -6.93 1.52 -10.12
N GLN A 139 -8.02 1.34 -10.87
CA GLN A 139 -7.99 0.64 -12.17
C GLN A 139 -7.04 1.33 -13.17
N GLY A 140 -7.02 2.66 -13.20
CA GLY A 140 -6.10 3.42 -14.04
C GLY A 140 -4.63 3.14 -13.69
N ILE A 141 -4.25 3.23 -12.41
CA ILE A 141 -2.90 2.91 -11.93
C ILE A 141 -2.52 1.48 -12.35
N GLN A 142 -3.38 0.51 -12.07
CA GLN A 142 -3.07 -0.90 -12.28
C GLN A 142 -3.05 -1.31 -13.75
N SER A 143 -3.70 -0.55 -14.63
CA SER A 143 -3.59 -0.75 -16.08
C SER A 143 -2.18 -0.50 -16.62
N GLN A 144 -1.31 0.14 -15.84
CA GLN A 144 0.09 0.41 -16.18
C GLN A 144 1.08 -0.61 -15.57
N ASP A 145 0.60 -1.78 -15.14
CA ASP A 145 1.39 -2.82 -14.49
C ASP A 145 2.07 -2.35 -13.18
N VAL A 146 1.42 -1.47 -12.44
CA VAL A 146 1.79 -0.95 -11.11
C VAL A 146 0.69 -1.31 -10.13
N ALA A 147 1.04 -1.76 -8.93
CA ALA A 147 0.06 -1.95 -7.87
C ALA A 147 -0.33 -0.60 -7.24
N ALA A 148 -1.62 -0.34 -7.15
CA ALA A 148 -2.13 0.70 -6.27
C ALA A 148 -2.09 0.22 -4.82
N CYS A 149 -1.68 1.09 -3.90
CA CYS A 149 -1.75 0.83 -2.46
C CYS A 149 -2.68 1.86 -1.81
N VAL A 150 -3.95 1.48 -1.69
CA VAL A 150 -4.99 2.34 -1.13
C VAL A 150 -4.72 2.62 0.34
N LYS A 151 -4.83 3.89 0.78
CA LYS A 151 -4.41 4.28 2.14
C LYS A 151 -5.32 5.33 2.79
N HIS A 152 -5.37 5.39 4.13
CA HIS A 152 -4.77 4.55 5.15
C HIS A 152 -5.87 3.77 5.86
N PHE A 153 -5.80 2.47 5.87
CA PHE A 153 -6.83 1.58 6.41
C PHE A 153 -6.60 1.31 7.90
N ALA A 154 -7.42 1.87 8.81
CA ALA A 154 -8.52 2.78 8.59
C ALA A 154 -8.53 3.89 9.64
N LEU A 155 -9.44 4.87 9.45
CA LEU A 155 -9.73 5.88 10.48
C LEU A 155 -8.59 6.89 10.73
N ASN A 156 -7.66 7.08 9.80
CA ASN A 156 -6.63 8.12 9.90
C ASN A 156 -7.20 9.49 9.48
N ASN A 157 -7.96 10.12 10.38
CA ASN A 157 -8.71 11.36 10.12
C ASN A 157 -8.15 12.60 10.85
N GLN A 158 -7.01 12.45 11.51
CA GLN A 158 -6.25 13.53 12.13
C GLN A 158 -4.76 13.22 12.08
N GLU A 159 -3.92 14.26 12.08
CA GLU A 159 -2.46 14.13 12.08
C GLU A 159 -1.85 14.46 13.45
N CYS A 160 -2.59 15.14 14.32
CA CYS A 160 -2.16 15.34 15.70
C CYS A 160 -2.13 13.99 16.42
N ASP A 161 -0.98 13.64 17.01
CA ASP A 161 -0.74 12.37 17.69
C ASP A 161 -1.09 11.11 16.87
N ARG A 162 -0.98 11.17 15.54
CA ARG A 162 -1.37 10.09 14.63
C ARG A 162 -0.71 8.74 14.96
N LEU A 163 0.49 8.75 15.56
CA LEU A 163 1.23 7.56 15.95
C LEU A 163 0.73 6.90 17.25
N SER A 164 -0.22 7.52 17.96
CA SER A 164 -0.68 7.04 19.26
C SER A 164 -2.18 7.19 19.51
N VAL A 165 -2.87 8.06 18.74
CA VAL A 165 -4.30 8.34 18.93
C VAL A 165 -5.14 7.06 18.80
N ASP A 166 -6.08 6.89 19.74
CA ASP A 166 -7.03 5.79 19.73
C ASP A 166 -8.40 6.28 19.22
N THR A 167 -8.73 5.92 18.00
CA THR A 167 -10.02 6.27 17.40
C THR A 167 -11.09 5.31 17.88
N LYS A 168 -12.18 5.87 18.38
CA LYS A 168 -13.36 5.12 18.80
C LYS A 168 -14.56 5.53 17.97
N VAL A 169 -15.25 4.54 17.46
CA VAL A 169 -16.43 4.71 16.62
C VAL A 169 -17.32 3.47 16.78
N ASP A 170 -18.63 3.66 16.79
CA ASP A 170 -19.57 2.55 16.79
C ASP A 170 -19.59 1.83 15.43
N ASP A 171 -20.05 0.58 15.41
CA ASP A 171 -20.07 -0.27 14.21
C ASP A 171 -20.89 0.37 13.07
N LYS A 172 -22.03 1.00 13.37
CA LYS A 172 -22.82 1.65 12.34
C LYS A 172 -22.05 2.74 11.63
N THR A 173 -21.42 3.63 12.39
CA THR A 173 -20.59 4.72 11.85
C THR A 173 -19.39 4.18 11.10
N LEU A 174 -18.74 3.12 11.62
CA LEU A 174 -17.63 2.46 10.93
C LEU A 174 -18.05 1.95 9.54
N PHE A 175 -19.13 1.19 9.47
CA PHE A 175 -19.60 0.55 8.23
C PHE A 175 -20.34 1.49 7.27
N GLU A 176 -20.94 2.58 7.75
CA GLU A 176 -21.66 3.51 6.88
C GLU A 176 -20.81 4.69 6.38
N LEU A 177 -19.74 5.08 7.11
CA LEU A 177 -18.95 6.26 6.79
C LEU A 177 -17.48 5.96 6.49
N TYR A 178 -16.81 5.14 7.32
CA TYR A 178 -15.35 5.00 7.21
C TYR A 178 -14.90 3.88 6.27
N LEU A 179 -15.67 2.81 6.16
CA LEU A 179 -15.31 1.64 5.37
C LEU A 179 -15.81 1.64 3.92
N PRO A 180 -16.93 2.29 3.53
CA PRO A 180 -17.49 2.13 2.17
C PRO A 180 -16.52 2.52 1.06
N ALA A 181 -15.81 3.64 1.21
CA ALA A 181 -14.81 4.07 0.22
C ALA A 181 -13.68 3.04 0.04
N PHE A 182 -13.24 2.41 1.14
CA PHE A 182 -12.25 1.33 1.07
C PHE A 182 -12.83 0.10 0.40
N TYR A 183 -14.06 -0.28 0.71
CA TYR A 183 -14.72 -1.40 0.05
C TYR A 183 -14.75 -1.20 -1.47
N ASP A 184 -15.24 -0.06 -1.94
CA ASP A 184 -15.33 0.25 -3.37
C ASP A 184 -13.93 0.26 -4.03
N ALA A 185 -12.93 0.88 -3.41
CA ALA A 185 -11.57 0.94 -3.96
C ALA A 185 -10.89 -0.43 -4.01
N LEU A 186 -11.08 -1.26 -2.97
CA LEU A 186 -10.45 -2.58 -2.86
C LEU A 186 -11.19 -3.64 -3.68
N MET A 187 -12.51 -3.66 -3.65
CA MET A 187 -13.31 -4.72 -4.26
C MET A 187 -13.78 -4.36 -5.68
N GLU A 188 -14.37 -3.18 -5.89
CA GLU A 188 -14.78 -2.74 -7.23
C GLU A 188 -13.59 -2.22 -8.06
N GLY A 189 -12.68 -1.48 -7.42
CA GLY A 189 -11.42 -1.04 -8.02
C GLY A 189 -10.42 -2.16 -8.23
N GLY A 190 -10.53 -3.26 -7.48
CA GLY A 190 -9.65 -4.41 -7.53
C GLY A 190 -8.22 -4.09 -7.11
N SER A 191 -8.03 -3.26 -6.08
CA SER A 191 -6.70 -2.86 -5.63
C SER A 191 -5.85 -4.05 -5.23
N TYR A 192 -4.58 -4.07 -5.68
CA TYR A 192 -3.66 -5.15 -5.38
C TYR A 192 -3.01 -5.01 -4.01
N SER A 193 -3.06 -3.83 -3.41
CA SER A 193 -2.57 -3.63 -2.04
C SER A 193 -3.33 -2.54 -1.30
N VAL A 194 -3.23 -2.59 0.04
CA VAL A 194 -3.81 -1.60 0.96
C VAL A 194 -2.83 -1.33 2.09
N MET A 195 -2.72 -0.08 2.52
CA MET A 195 -1.83 0.32 3.62
C MET A 195 -2.62 0.44 4.91
N GLY A 196 -2.13 -0.22 5.98
CA GLY A 196 -2.64 -0.03 7.33
C GLY A 196 -2.30 1.36 7.88
N ALA A 197 -3.17 1.90 8.71
CA ALA A 197 -2.98 3.24 9.27
C ALA A 197 -2.12 3.21 10.55
N TYR A 198 -1.56 4.38 10.92
CA TYR A 198 -0.76 4.54 12.14
C TYR A 198 -1.59 4.46 13.43
N ASN A 199 -2.78 5.05 13.43
CA ASN A 199 -3.60 5.20 14.61
C ASN A 199 -4.08 3.86 15.17
N LYS A 200 -4.57 3.91 16.39
CA LYS A 200 -5.31 2.79 16.97
C LYS A 200 -6.80 2.87 16.60
N TYR A 201 -7.41 1.73 16.56
CA TYR A 201 -8.84 1.55 16.55
C TYR A 201 -9.22 0.62 17.70
N ASP A 202 -10.04 1.12 18.61
CA ASP A 202 -10.49 0.41 19.82
C ASP A 202 -9.36 -0.23 20.64
N GLY A 203 -8.31 0.57 20.88
CA GLY A 203 -7.16 0.22 21.71
C GLY A 203 -6.05 -0.54 21.02
N GLU A 204 -6.21 -0.99 19.76
CA GLU A 204 -5.19 -1.71 18.99
C GLU A 204 -4.75 -0.92 17.76
N PHE A 205 -3.44 -0.90 17.47
CA PHE A 205 -2.91 -0.27 16.24
C PHE A 205 -3.52 -0.88 14.99
N CYS A 206 -3.91 -0.07 14.01
CA CYS A 206 -4.59 -0.56 12.80
C CYS A 206 -3.79 -1.64 12.06
N CYS A 207 -2.44 -1.56 12.05
CA CYS A 207 -1.59 -2.58 11.44
C CYS A 207 -1.55 -3.92 12.21
N GLU A 208 -2.15 -3.98 13.38
CA GLU A 208 -2.22 -5.17 14.26
C GLU A 208 -3.66 -5.57 14.62
N ASN A 209 -4.64 -4.76 14.18
CA ASN A 209 -6.02 -4.86 14.61
C ASN A 209 -6.74 -6.02 13.93
N ALA A 210 -7.10 -7.04 14.72
CA ALA A 210 -7.77 -8.23 14.22
C ALA A 210 -9.17 -7.94 13.62
N THR A 211 -9.88 -6.93 14.14
CA THR A 211 -11.20 -6.57 13.60
C THR A 211 -11.07 -5.99 12.20
N LEU A 212 -10.15 -5.06 11.98
CA LEU A 212 -9.95 -4.43 10.68
C LEU A 212 -9.33 -5.41 9.67
N LEU A 213 -8.19 -6.02 10.03
CA LEU A 213 -7.37 -6.75 9.06
C LEU A 213 -7.84 -8.19 8.84
N LYS A 214 -8.35 -8.87 9.88
CA LYS A 214 -8.81 -10.25 9.75
C LYS A 214 -10.31 -10.32 9.51
N LYS A 215 -11.13 -9.87 10.47
CA LYS A 215 -12.58 -10.04 10.38
C LYS A 215 -13.20 -9.27 9.21
N ILE A 216 -12.83 -7.99 9.02
CA ILE A 216 -13.43 -7.17 7.96
C ILE A 216 -12.74 -7.45 6.63
N LEU A 217 -11.43 -7.26 6.54
CA LEU A 217 -10.71 -7.31 5.27
C LEU A 217 -10.67 -8.74 4.69
N ARG A 218 -10.33 -9.74 5.51
CA ARG A 218 -10.17 -11.12 5.02
C ARG A 218 -11.46 -11.93 5.09
N ASP A 219 -12.09 -11.99 6.25
CA ASP A 219 -13.23 -12.91 6.45
C ASP A 219 -14.52 -12.36 5.82
N LEU A 220 -14.81 -11.05 5.95
CA LEU A 220 -16.05 -10.46 5.43
C LEU A 220 -15.94 -10.05 3.97
N TRP A 221 -14.86 -9.35 3.59
CA TRP A 221 -14.68 -8.85 2.22
C TRP A 221 -13.97 -9.83 1.29
N HIS A 222 -13.33 -10.87 1.85
CA HIS A 222 -12.52 -11.82 1.06
C HIS A 222 -11.44 -11.14 0.22
N TYR A 223 -10.89 -10.03 0.71
CA TYR A 223 -9.84 -9.30 0.03
C TYR A 223 -8.56 -10.13 -0.05
N ASP A 224 -8.05 -10.36 -1.25
CA ASP A 224 -6.88 -11.20 -1.54
C ASP A 224 -5.59 -10.41 -1.82
N GLY A 225 -5.65 -9.06 -1.79
CA GLY A 225 -4.49 -8.21 -1.99
C GLY A 225 -3.55 -8.15 -0.79
N VAL A 226 -2.38 -7.55 -1.00
CA VAL A 226 -1.32 -7.40 0.02
C VAL A 226 -1.67 -6.27 0.99
N THR A 227 -1.57 -6.53 2.28
CA THR A 227 -1.60 -5.48 3.32
C THR A 227 -0.17 -5.04 3.64
N ILE A 228 0.11 -3.74 3.46
CA ILE A 228 1.41 -3.12 3.75
C ILE A 228 1.23 -2.25 5.00
N SER A 229 2.16 -2.26 5.93
CA SER A 229 2.11 -1.32 7.06
C SER A 229 2.39 0.10 6.58
N ASP A 230 1.85 1.12 7.24
CA ASP A 230 2.46 2.43 7.18
C ASP A 230 3.85 2.38 7.83
N TRP A 231 4.73 3.33 7.50
CA TRP A 231 6.16 3.32 7.84
C TRP A 231 6.40 3.46 9.35
N GLY A 232 6.65 2.34 10.03
CA GLY A 232 6.77 2.26 11.48
C GLY A 232 5.42 2.03 12.20
N GLY A 233 4.37 1.64 11.48
CA GLY A 233 3.05 1.35 12.03
C GLY A 233 2.91 -0.01 12.73
N VAL A 234 3.96 -0.82 12.77
CA VAL A 234 3.97 -2.15 13.40
C VAL A 234 4.67 -2.09 14.76
N HIS A 235 4.03 -2.62 15.80
CA HIS A 235 4.52 -2.52 17.17
C HIS A 235 4.70 -3.88 17.86
N ASN A 236 3.96 -4.91 17.44
CA ASN A 236 3.98 -6.24 18.07
C ASN A 236 4.07 -7.36 17.03
N THR A 237 5.12 -8.18 17.13
CA THR A 237 5.38 -9.29 16.19
C THR A 237 4.24 -10.29 16.11
N GLU A 238 3.72 -10.78 17.26
CA GLU A 238 2.69 -11.84 17.26
C GLU A 238 1.35 -11.31 16.72
N LYS A 239 0.90 -10.15 17.20
CA LYS A 239 -0.34 -9.54 16.73
C LYS A 239 -0.28 -9.28 15.23
N THR A 240 0.81 -8.70 14.75
CA THR A 240 0.98 -8.41 13.33
C THR A 240 1.02 -9.69 12.50
N ALA A 241 1.78 -10.69 12.93
CA ALA A 241 1.85 -11.96 12.24
C ALA A 241 0.50 -12.68 12.17
N LEU A 242 -0.29 -12.67 13.23
CA LEU A 242 -1.56 -13.42 13.30
C LEU A 242 -2.76 -12.65 12.70
N ASN A 243 -2.70 -11.32 12.66
CA ASN A 243 -3.85 -10.49 12.31
C ASN A 243 -3.82 -9.91 10.88
N GLY A 244 -2.76 -10.12 10.11
CA GLY A 244 -2.92 -9.93 8.69
C GLY A 244 -2.13 -8.86 7.94
N VAL A 245 -1.23 -8.08 8.59
CA VAL A 245 -0.24 -7.30 7.81
C VAL A 245 0.70 -8.26 7.09
N ASP A 246 0.83 -8.12 5.77
CA ASP A 246 1.63 -9.00 4.93
C ASP A 246 3.07 -8.52 4.79
N MET A 247 3.28 -7.21 4.82
CA MET A 247 4.59 -6.60 4.63
C MET A 247 4.79 -5.44 5.59
N GLU A 248 5.91 -5.47 6.33
CA GLU A 248 6.30 -4.39 7.24
C GLU A 248 7.28 -3.43 6.57
N MET A 249 6.91 -2.14 6.58
CA MET A 249 7.77 -1.03 6.17
C MET A 249 8.03 -0.13 7.38
N SER A 250 9.20 0.51 7.46
CA SER A 250 9.52 1.43 8.54
C SER A 250 10.49 2.53 8.11
N VAL A 251 10.83 3.41 9.04
CA VAL A 251 11.58 4.66 8.79
C VAL A 251 13.06 4.55 9.11
N THR A 252 13.52 3.42 9.68
CA THR A 252 14.91 3.20 10.07
C THR A 252 15.60 2.23 9.11
N PRO A 253 16.94 2.29 8.98
CA PRO A 253 17.70 1.32 8.18
C PRO A 253 17.97 -0.01 8.89
N ASP A 254 17.49 -0.19 10.13
CA ASP A 254 17.70 -1.41 10.93
C ASP A 254 16.69 -2.50 10.52
N PHE A 255 16.73 -2.89 9.23
CA PHE A 255 15.72 -3.75 8.61
C PHE A 255 15.56 -5.11 9.29
N ASP A 256 16.65 -5.66 9.83
CA ASP A 256 16.66 -6.95 10.53
C ASP A 256 15.94 -6.91 11.89
N ASP A 257 15.78 -5.73 12.48
CA ASP A 257 15.12 -5.52 13.77
C ASP A 257 13.61 -5.29 13.66
N TYR A 258 13.08 -5.22 12.45
CA TYR A 258 11.65 -5.09 12.20
C TYR A 258 10.87 -6.27 12.81
N LYS A 259 9.62 -6.03 13.18
CA LYS A 259 8.81 -7.02 13.90
C LYS A 259 8.54 -8.27 13.07
N LEU A 260 8.44 -8.13 11.74
CA LEU A 260 8.31 -9.26 10.81
C LEU A 260 9.65 -9.78 10.28
N ALA A 261 10.80 -9.24 10.75
CA ALA A 261 12.15 -9.72 10.44
C ALA A 261 12.64 -10.77 11.45
N ASN A 262 13.83 -10.59 12.02
CA ASN A 262 14.41 -11.52 13.00
C ASN A 262 13.50 -11.84 14.18
N PRO A 263 12.72 -10.89 14.77
CA PRO A 263 11.79 -11.22 15.84
C PRO A 263 10.74 -12.27 15.44
N LEU A 264 10.21 -12.23 14.21
CA LEU A 264 9.29 -13.26 13.72
C LEU A 264 10.03 -14.58 13.40
N LEU A 265 11.20 -14.50 12.77
CA LEU A 265 12.04 -15.67 12.46
C LEU A 265 12.28 -16.53 13.71
N GLU A 266 12.64 -15.90 14.83
CA GLU A 266 12.87 -16.59 16.11
C GLU A 266 11.60 -17.25 16.67
N LYS A 267 10.43 -16.59 16.50
CA LYS A 267 9.16 -17.16 16.94
C LYS A 267 8.75 -18.38 16.11
N VAL A 268 9.03 -18.38 14.82
CA VAL A 268 8.76 -19.54 13.95
C VAL A 268 9.75 -20.67 14.25
N LYS A 269 11.05 -20.39 14.36
CA LYS A 269 12.07 -21.41 14.75
C LYS A 269 11.76 -22.05 16.10
N SER A 270 11.25 -21.27 17.04
CA SER A 270 10.82 -21.78 18.36
C SER A 270 9.41 -22.41 18.36
N ARG A 271 8.75 -22.53 17.21
CA ARG A 271 7.39 -23.07 17.03
C ARG A 271 6.28 -22.36 17.84
N LYS A 272 6.50 -21.08 18.17
CA LYS A 272 5.45 -20.22 18.78
C LYS A 272 4.47 -19.70 17.73
N ILE A 273 4.92 -19.55 16.50
CA ILE A 273 4.09 -19.17 15.34
C ILE A 273 4.32 -20.25 14.27
N ASP A 274 3.25 -20.70 13.64
CA ASP A 274 3.31 -21.66 12.55
C ASP A 274 3.83 -21.00 11.26
N GLU A 275 4.67 -21.70 10.51
CA GLU A 275 5.26 -21.19 9.27
C GLU A 275 4.18 -20.91 8.19
N SER A 276 3.06 -21.63 8.23
CA SER A 276 1.94 -21.41 7.30
C SER A 276 1.41 -19.97 7.30
N VAL A 277 1.54 -19.30 8.44
CA VAL A 277 1.20 -17.87 8.58
C VAL A 277 2.04 -16.99 7.64
N ILE A 278 3.31 -17.35 7.41
CA ILE A 278 4.20 -16.66 6.48
C ILE A 278 3.85 -17.07 5.04
N ASP A 279 3.58 -18.36 4.80
CA ASP A 279 3.25 -18.87 3.47
C ASP A 279 2.03 -18.15 2.85
N GLU A 280 1.00 -17.88 3.65
CA GLU A 280 -0.16 -17.11 3.19
C GLU A 280 0.21 -15.69 2.73
N ARG A 281 1.16 -15.03 3.40
CA ARG A 281 1.67 -13.71 3.02
C ARG A 281 2.43 -13.76 1.72
N ILE A 282 3.32 -14.74 1.62
CA ILE A 282 4.10 -14.96 0.40
C ILE A 282 3.19 -15.24 -0.79
N GLU A 283 2.12 -16.01 -0.61
CA GLU A 283 1.14 -16.27 -1.67
C GLU A 283 0.50 -14.97 -2.18
N ARG A 284 0.08 -14.07 -1.28
CA ARG A 284 -0.48 -12.76 -1.65
C ARG A 284 0.56 -11.87 -2.35
N ILE A 285 1.79 -11.84 -1.85
CA ILE A 285 2.88 -11.04 -2.45
C ILE A 285 3.22 -11.58 -3.85
N LEU A 286 3.35 -12.89 -4.03
CA LEU A 286 3.61 -13.49 -5.33
C LEU A 286 2.44 -13.25 -6.30
N THR A 287 1.19 -13.29 -5.82
CA THR A 287 0.00 -12.95 -6.61
C THR A 287 0.07 -11.50 -7.09
N MET A 288 0.41 -10.56 -6.22
CA MET A 288 0.58 -9.16 -6.60
C MET A 288 1.71 -9.01 -7.63
N MET A 289 2.86 -9.64 -7.42
CA MET A 289 3.98 -9.63 -8.37
C MET A 289 3.56 -10.15 -9.74
N GLU A 290 2.77 -11.21 -9.79
CA GLU A 290 2.24 -11.76 -11.05
C GLU A 290 1.26 -10.80 -11.73
N ARG A 291 0.32 -10.19 -10.97
CA ARG A 291 -0.65 -9.22 -11.49
C ARG A 291 0.00 -8.00 -12.13
N ILE A 292 1.10 -7.51 -11.55
CA ILE A 292 1.89 -6.39 -12.11
C ILE A 292 2.95 -6.86 -13.12
N LYS A 293 2.96 -8.13 -13.51
CA LYS A 293 3.91 -8.73 -14.45
C LYS A 293 5.39 -8.50 -14.06
N LEU A 294 5.69 -8.54 -12.76
CA LEU A 294 7.05 -8.26 -12.27
C LEU A 294 8.04 -9.30 -12.82
N GLY A 295 9.09 -8.81 -13.49
CA GLY A 295 10.06 -9.66 -14.18
C GLY A 295 9.65 -10.13 -15.60
N ASP A 296 8.44 -9.85 -16.06
CA ASP A 296 8.00 -10.16 -17.42
C ASP A 296 8.50 -9.12 -18.42
N LYS A 297 8.98 -9.57 -19.58
CA LYS A 297 9.45 -8.68 -20.68
C LYS A 297 8.33 -7.88 -21.34
N THR A 298 7.07 -8.32 -21.20
CA THR A 298 5.89 -7.64 -21.75
C THR A 298 5.34 -6.55 -20.82
N ARG A 299 5.91 -6.42 -19.62
CA ARG A 299 5.51 -5.40 -18.66
C ARG A 299 5.68 -4.00 -19.23
N ASN A 300 4.73 -3.11 -18.98
CA ASN A 300 4.82 -1.71 -19.36
C ASN A 300 6.15 -1.09 -18.88
N LYS A 301 6.81 -0.31 -19.74
CA LYS A 301 8.06 0.38 -19.40
C LYS A 301 7.79 1.69 -18.67
N GLY A 302 6.66 2.30 -18.96
CA GLY A 302 6.28 3.62 -18.47
C GLY A 302 7.13 4.74 -19.08
N CYS A 303 6.68 5.95 -18.83
CA CYS A 303 7.40 7.18 -19.17
C CYS A 303 7.00 8.27 -18.17
N THR A 304 7.79 9.34 -18.10
CA THR A 304 7.56 10.44 -17.17
C THR A 304 7.39 11.75 -17.91
N ASN A 305 6.55 12.64 -17.37
CA ASN A 305 6.42 14.04 -17.79
C ASN A 305 6.22 14.25 -19.30
N THR A 306 5.40 13.40 -19.94
CA THR A 306 5.09 13.52 -21.36
C THR A 306 4.12 14.67 -21.64
N LYS A 307 4.03 15.09 -22.92
CA LYS A 307 3.03 16.10 -23.32
C LYS A 307 1.59 15.62 -23.06
N ASP A 308 1.32 14.32 -23.26
CA ASP A 308 0.01 13.73 -23.02
C ASP A 308 -0.33 13.74 -21.52
N HIS A 309 0.67 13.45 -20.65
CA HIS A 309 0.49 13.58 -19.20
C HIS A 309 0.14 15.02 -18.82
N GLN A 310 0.88 16.00 -19.35
CA GLN A 310 0.65 17.41 -19.08
C GLN A 310 -0.73 17.89 -19.57
N GLN A 311 -1.23 17.39 -20.70
CA GLN A 311 -2.59 17.68 -21.19
C GLN A 311 -3.68 17.09 -20.30
N THR A 312 -3.43 15.93 -19.69
CA THR A 312 -4.40 15.31 -18.76
C THR A 312 -4.54 16.11 -17.44
N ILE A 313 -3.53 16.90 -17.09
CA ILE A 313 -3.51 17.75 -15.89
C ILE A 313 -4.33 19.06 -16.09
N GLN A 314 -4.40 19.57 -17.30
CA GLN A 314 -5.13 20.79 -17.67
C GLN A 314 -6.64 20.56 -17.80
#